data_77ef5fc08ffaa821c83bfea3468610af
#
_entry.id   77ef5fc08ffaa821c83bfea3468610af
#
_cell.length_a   1.000
_cell.length_b   1.000
_cell.length_c   1.000
_cell.angle_alpha   90.00
_cell.angle_beta   90.00
_cell.angle_gamma   90.00
#
_symmetry.space_group_name_H-M   'P 1'
#
loop_
_entity.id
_entity.type
_entity.pdbx_description
1 polymer ?
#
loop_
_entity_poly.entity_id
_entity_poly.type
_entity_poly.pdbx_seq_one_letter_code
_entity_poly.pdbx_strand_id
1 'polypeptide(L)'
;MHVTLFGFVLFLHILTAIVAFMMAAVVHAGLPALARARDVREMRSWAAILHRLEPLFPIAALVLLLLGAWLIHLSKGRVHWGDGWLLTSLIALIVVEGVAGAKLAPKAKAMVKAVEDAADGPVPDSLRQGALEPWIWYPSHVATFAFAAVVFLMSARPSGIWSVVIVVVGAAIGVAASAAQLRALSPSVSSSAASLQAETAH
;
A
#
# COMPACT_ATOMS: atom_id res chain seq x y z
N MET A 1 39.05 4.36 -1.93
CA MET A 1 37.73 4.94 -2.19
C MET A 1 37.09 5.20 -0.82
N HIS A 2 36.94 6.46 -0.36
CA HIS A 2 36.37 6.74 0.94
C HIS A 2 34.85 6.92 0.78
N VAL A 3 34.08 6.07 1.41
CA VAL A 3 32.61 6.25 1.51
C VAL A 3 32.35 7.46 2.40
N THR A 4 31.72 8.49 1.84
CA THR A 4 31.33 9.68 2.63
C THR A 4 30.13 9.34 3.51
N LEU A 5 30.00 10.00 4.68
CA LEU A 5 28.84 9.83 5.56
C LEU A 5 27.53 10.13 4.80
N PHE A 6 27.51 11.17 3.97
CA PHE A 6 26.36 11.48 3.11
C PHE A 6 26.01 10.30 2.20
N GLY A 7 26.99 9.69 1.51
CA GLY A 7 26.75 8.56 0.64
C GLY A 7 26.24 7.32 1.37
N PHE A 8 26.72 7.07 2.59
CA PHE A 8 26.23 5.97 3.40
C PHE A 8 24.76 6.17 3.86
N VAL A 9 24.43 7.37 4.36
CA VAL A 9 23.06 7.70 4.78
C VAL A 9 22.10 7.67 3.58
N LEU A 10 22.55 8.17 2.40
CA LEU A 10 21.77 8.10 1.17
C LEU A 10 21.51 6.64 0.75
N PHE A 11 22.50 5.78 0.85
CA PHE A 11 22.34 4.35 0.57
C PHE A 11 21.28 3.73 1.48
N LEU A 12 21.31 4.00 2.79
CA LEU A 12 20.31 3.48 3.73
C LEU A 12 18.90 4.02 3.43
N HIS A 13 18.79 5.30 3.06
CA HIS A 13 17.51 5.90 2.67
C HIS A 13 16.92 5.23 1.43
N ILE A 14 17.73 5.02 0.39
CA ILE A 14 17.32 4.32 -0.83
C ILE A 14 16.95 2.86 -0.53
N LEU A 15 17.77 2.17 0.27
CA LEU A 15 17.49 0.78 0.66
C LEU A 15 16.16 0.65 1.39
N THR A 16 15.86 1.57 2.32
CA THR A 16 14.58 1.60 3.02
C THR A 16 13.41 1.81 2.05
N ALA A 17 13.56 2.71 1.06
CA ALA A 17 12.55 2.90 0.03
C ALA A 17 12.32 1.63 -0.82
N ILE A 18 13.39 0.93 -1.19
CA ILE A 18 13.28 -0.35 -1.92
C ILE A 18 12.53 -1.38 -1.08
N VAL A 19 12.86 -1.52 0.21
CA VAL A 19 12.17 -2.45 1.12
C VAL A 19 10.69 -2.09 1.23
N ALA A 20 10.33 -0.81 1.32
CA ALA A 20 8.94 -0.36 1.34
C ALA A 20 8.19 -0.76 0.05
N PHE A 21 8.82 -0.63 -1.13
CA PHE A 21 8.23 -1.11 -2.40
C PHE A 21 8.09 -2.63 -2.45
N MET A 22 9.05 -3.39 -1.92
CA MET A 22 8.94 -4.85 -1.84
C MET A 22 7.78 -5.27 -0.94
N MET A 23 7.58 -4.63 0.20
CA MET A 23 6.41 -4.86 1.06
C MET A 23 5.10 -4.53 0.33
N ALA A 24 5.03 -3.39 -0.38
CA ALA A 24 3.87 -3.02 -1.18
C ALA A 24 3.59 -4.05 -2.30
N ALA A 25 4.62 -4.58 -2.96
CA ALA A 25 4.45 -5.65 -3.95
C ALA A 25 3.83 -6.92 -3.35
N VAL A 26 4.24 -7.31 -2.14
CA VAL A 26 3.62 -8.44 -1.42
C VAL A 26 2.15 -8.15 -1.11
N VAL A 27 1.80 -6.93 -0.69
CA VAL A 27 0.39 -6.52 -0.48
C VAL A 27 -0.40 -6.63 -1.77
N HIS A 28 0.13 -6.11 -2.89
CA HIS A 28 -0.56 -6.16 -4.20
C HIS A 28 -0.72 -7.58 -4.77
N ALA A 29 0.17 -8.50 -4.44
CA ALA A 29 0.02 -9.92 -4.76
C ALA A 29 -0.96 -10.62 -3.78
N GLY A 30 -0.90 -10.27 -2.51
CA GLY A 30 -1.66 -10.89 -1.43
C GLY A 30 -3.15 -10.53 -1.43
N LEU A 31 -3.52 -9.29 -1.76
CA LEU A 31 -4.93 -8.89 -1.80
C LEU A 31 -5.77 -9.69 -2.83
N PRO A 32 -5.34 -9.86 -4.10
CA PRO A 32 -6.03 -10.73 -5.03
C PRO A 32 -6.02 -12.20 -4.62
N ALA A 33 -4.94 -12.68 -4.01
CA ALA A 33 -4.84 -14.05 -3.53
C ALA A 33 -5.82 -14.30 -2.38
N LEU A 34 -5.92 -13.36 -1.42
CA LEU A 34 -6.91 -13.38 -0.36
C LEU A 34 -8.35 -13.44 -0.92
N ALA A 35 -8.67 -12.60 -1.91
CA ALA A 35 -10.01 -12.54 -2.51
C ALA A 35 -10.38 -13.80 -3.32
N ARG A 36 -9.36 -14.51 -3.88
CA ARG A 36 -9.53 -15.73 -4.68
C ARG A 36 -9.30 -17.01 -3.91
N ALA A 37 -9.07 -16.95 -2.60
CA ALA A 37 -8.82 -18.12 -1.77
C ALA A 37 -9.94 -19.15 -1.93
N ARG A 38 -9.58 -20.43 -2.04
CA ARG A 38 -10.52 -21.56 -2.27
C ARG A 38 -11.22 -21.94 -0.98
N ASP A 39 -10.49 -21.90 0.12
CA ASP A 39 -10.99 -22.26 1.44
C ASP A 39 -10.49 -21.27 2.51
N VAL A 40 -11.08 -21.34 3.71
CA VAL A 40 -10.75 -20.47 4.85
C VAL A 40 -9.30 -20.63 5.28
N ARG A 41 -8.69 -21.81 5.14
CA ARG A 41 -7.30 -22.05 5.53
C ARG A 41 -6.32 -21.30 4.63
N GLU A 42 -6.53 -21.34 3.31
CA GLU A 42 -5.75 -20.55 2.35
C GLU A 42 -5.93 -19.04 2.60
N MET A 43 -7.18 -18.60 2.82
CA MET A 43 -7.50 -17.21 3.15
C MET A 43 -6.79 -16.74 4.41
N ARG A 44 -6.77 -17.58 5.46
CA ARG A 44 -6.08 -17.31 6.74
C ARG A 44 -4.57 -17.16 6.55
N SER A 45 -3.97 -17.97 5.68
CA SER A 45 -2.54 -17.88 5.38
C SER A 45 -2.19 -16.53 4.75
N TRP A 46 -2.97 -16.06 3.78
CA TRP A 46 -2.77 -14.75 3.17
C TRP A 46 -3.07 -13.59 4.15
N ALA A 47 -4.15 -13.68 4.91
CA ALA A 47 -4.49 -12.69 5.93
C ALA A 47 -3.36 -12.53 6.96
N ALA A 48 -2.75 -13.63 7.41
CA ALA A 48 -1.63 -13.61 8.35
C ALA A 48 -0.37 -12.95 7.75
N ILE A 49 -0.06 -13.19 6.46
CA ILE A 49 1.07 -12.54 5.78
C ILE A 49 0.84 -11.02 5.71
N LEU A 50 -0.34 -10.60 5.26
CA LEU A 50 -0.68 -9.17 5.12
C LEU A 50 -0.67 -8.47 6.47
N HIS A 51 -1.21 -9.12 7.52
CA HIS A 51 -1.22 -8.58 8.88
C HIS A 51 0.17 -8.36 9.46
N ARG A 52 1.12 -9.27 9.19
CA ARG A 52 2.51 -9.13 9.64
C ARG A 52 3.25 -7.98 8.96
N LEU A 53 2.85 -7.60 7.74
CA LEU A 53 3.45 -6.48 7.02
C LEU A 53 2.90 -5.12 7.47
N GLU A 54 1.66 -5.08 7.96
CA GLU A 54 0.96 -3.84 8.35
C GLU A 54 1.81 -2.92 9.25
N PRO A 55 2.39 -3.39 10.39
CA PRO A 55 3.15 -2.52 11.29
C PRO A 55 4.51 -2.08 10.72
N LEU A 56 4.99 -2.72 9.66
CA LEU A 56 6.29 -2.39 9.07
C LEU A 56 6.22 -1.12 8.20
N PHE A 57 5.05 -0.75 7.65
CA PHE A 57 4.89 0.45 6.85
C PHE A 57 5.16 1.74 7.63
N PRO A 58 4.52 2.00 8.78
CA PRO A 58 4.82 3.20 9.56
C PRO A 58 6.26 3.20 10.10
N ILE A 59 6.85 2.04 10.38
CA ILE A 59 8.26 1.94 10.76
C ILE A 59 9.15 2.37 9.59
N ALA A 60 8.92 1.85 8.39
CA ALA A 60 9.67 2.24 7.20
C ALA A 60 9.51 3.73 6.88
N ALA A 61 8.30 4.29 7.01
CA ALA A 61 8.03 5.70 6.83
C ALA A 61 8.81 6.56 7.84
N LEU A 62 8.83 6.16 9.12
CA LEU A 62 9.61 6.86 10.16
C LEU A 62 11.12 6.82 9.85
N VAL A 63 11.65 5.65 9.47
CA VAL A 63 13.07 5.50 9.10
C VAL A 63 13.40 6.39 7.88
N LEU A 64 12.54 6.42 6.86
CA LEU A 64 12.71 7.30 5.70
C LEU A 64 12.73 8.77 6.09
N LEU A 65 11.83 9.20 6.98
CA LEU A 65 11.79 10.58 7.49
C LEU A 65 13.07 10.96 8.24
N LEU A 66 13.55 10.10 9.14
CA LEU A 66 14.75 10.35 9.94
C LEU A 66 16.00 10.38 9.04
N LEU A 67 16.15 9.43 8.13
CA LEU A 67 17.27 9.42 7.18
C LEU A 67 17.20 10.60 6.21
N GLY A 68 15.99 10.97 5.75
CA GLY A 68 15.76 12.13 4.90
C GLY A 68 16.14 13.44 5.59
N ALA A 69 15.71 13.63 6.84
CA ALA A 69 16.09 14.79 7.65
C ALA A 69 17.61 14.88 7.86
N TRP A 70 18.24 13.74 8.12
CA TRP A 70 19.70 13.68 8.23
C TRP A 70 20.40 14.02 6.91
N LEU A 71 19.89 13.55 5.77
CA LEU A 71 20.42 13.92 4.44
C LEU A 71 20.31 15.43 4.17
N ILE A 72 19.23 16.07 4.58
CA ILE A 72 19.08 17.52 4.46
C ILE A 72 20.17 18.23 5.27
N HIS A 73 20.38 17.82 6.52
CA HIS A 73 21.45 18.36 7.36
C HIS A 73 22.84 18.17 6.73
N LEU A 74 23.13 16.98 6.20
CA LEU A 74 24.40 16.67 5.55
C LEU A 74 24.56 17.32 4.17
N SER A 75 23.51 17.88 3.58
CA SER A 75 23.53 18.50 2.25
C SER A 75 24.32 19.80 2.17
N LYS A 76 24.68 20.37 3.32
CA LYS A 76 25.40 21.66 3.45
C LYS A 76 24.70 22.81 2.69
N GLY A 77 23.39 22.91 2.82
CA GLY A 77 22.58 23.96 2.22
C GLY A 77 22.23 23.73 0.73
N ARG A 78 22.51 22.56 0.15
CA ARG A 78 22.06 22.20 -1.22
C ARG A 78 20.61 21.80 -1.30
N VAL A 79 19.99 21.43 -0.18
CA VAL A 79 18.58 21.12 -0.02
C VAL A 79 18.07 21.88 1.19
N HIS A 80 16.94 22.56 1.04
CA HIS A 80 16.33 23.36 2.10
C HIS A 80 14.95 22.80 2.45
N TRP A 81 14.56 22.92 3.71
CA TRP A 81 13.23 22.50 4.17
C TRP A 81 12.07 23.19 3.42
N GLY A 82 12.30 24.37 2.85
CA GLY A 82 11.34 25.12 2.04
C GLY A 82 11.25 24.71 0.57
N ASP A 83 12.04 23.74 0.13
CA ASP A 83 11.99 23.26 -1.25
C ASP A 83 10.63 22.62 -1.55
N GLY A 84 9.94 23.09 -2.61
CA GLY A 84 8.55 22.70 -2.89
C GLY A 84 8.37 21.19 -3.10
N TRP A 85 9.34 20.52 -3.74
CA TRP A 85 9.32 19.06 -3.91
C TRP A 85 9.43 18.33 -2.57
N LEU A 86 10.23 18.85 -1.63
CA LEU A 86 10.42 18.24 -0.32
C LEU A 86 9.16 18.41 0.55
N LEU A 87 8.59 19.61 0.60
CA LEU A 87 7.34 19.86 1.34
C LEU A 87 6.19 19.02 0.78
N THR A 88 6.05 18.94 -0.55
CA THR A 88 5.03 18.10 -1.17
C THR A 88 5.22 16.62 -0.82
N SER A 89 6.45 16.12 -0.84
CA SER A 89 6.76 14.74 -0.47
C SER A 89 6.43 14.45 0.99
N LEU A 90 6.75 15.37 1.90
CA LEU A 90 6.46 15.23 3.32
C LEU A 90 4.95 15.24 3.59
N ILE A 91 4.22 16.18 2.99
CA ILE A 91 2.76 16.26 3.12
C ILE A 91 2.11 14.99 2.55
N ALA A 92 2.54 14.54 1.38
CA ALA A 92 2.02 13.32 0.76
C ALA A 92 2.23 12.10 1.67
N LEU A 93 3.41 11.94 2.25
CA LEU A 93 3.71 10.85 3.19
C LEU A 93 2.81 10.91 4.43
N ILE A 94 2.66 12.07 5.06
CA ILE A 94 1.79 12.26 6.24
C ILE A 94 0.33 11.94 5.91
N VAL A 95 -0.17 12.40 4.76
CA VAL A 95 -1.56 12.14 4.34
C VAL A 95 -1.77 10.65 4.07
N VAL A 96 -0.84 10.00 3.37
CA VAL A 96 -0.91 8.57 3.05
C VAL A 96 -0.91 7.73 4.33
N GLU A 97 0.03 7.96 5.24
CA GLU A 97 0.13 7.24 6.52
C GLU A 97 -1.09 7.53 7.42
N GLY A 98 -1.57 8.77 7.43
CA GLY A 98 -2.78 9.15 8.18
C GLY A 98 -4.02 8.43 7.68
N VAL A 99 -4.22 8.35 6.37
CA VAL A 99 -5.35 7.61 5.77
C VAL A 99 -5.19 6.10 6.00
N ALA A 100 -3.98 5.55 5.84
CA ALA A 100 -3.70 4.15 6.10
C ALA A 100 -4.00 3.79 7.56
N GLY A 101 -3.51 4.57 8.51
CA GLY A 101 -3.77 4.33 9.94
C GLY A 101 -5.24 4.48 10.32
N ALA A 102 -5.93 5.52 9.81
CA ALA A 102 -7.31 5.83 10.21
C ALA A 102 -8.37 4.97 9.50
N LYS A 103 -8.15 4.53 8.28
CA LYS A 103 -9.15 3.86 7.44
C LYS A 103 -8.77 2.44 7.05
N LEU A 104 -7.55 2.22 6.57
CA LEU A 104 -7.11 0.90 6.10
C LEU A 104 -6.87 -0.05 7.27
N ALA A 105 -6.08 0.34 8.27
CA ALA A 105 -5.69 -0.54 9.37
C ALA A 105 -6.88 -1.12 10.16
N PRO A 106 -7.94 -0.36 10.55
CA PRO A 106 -9.10 -0.94 11.22
C PRO A 106 -9.84 -1.96 10.35
N LYS A 107 -9.97 -1.71 9.05
CA LYS A 107 -10.65 -2.64 8.12
C LYS A 107 -9.82 -3.91 7.90
N ALA A 108 -8.51 -3.78 7.74
CA ALA A 108 -7.60 -4.91 7.63
C ALA A 108 -7.64 -5.79 8.89
N LYS A 109 -7.59 -5.20 10.09
CA LYS A 109 -7.71 -5.93 11.36
C LYS A 109 -9.05 -6.63 11.52
N ALA A 110 -10.15 -5.98 11.16
CA ALA A 110 -11.48 -6.59 11.20
C ALA A 110 -11.56 -7.80 10.25
N MET A 111 -10.97 -7.69 9.04
CA MET A 111 -10.91 -8.78 8.07
C MET A 111 -10.07 -9.96 8.59
N VAL A 112 -8.87 -9.70 9.15
CA VAL A 112 -8.02 -10.73 9.75
C VAL A 112 -8.78 -11.48 10.84
N LYS A 113 -9.40 -10.75 11.77
CA LYS A 113 -10.19 -11.34 12.86
C LYS A 113 -11.34 -12.20 12.33
N ALA A 114 -12.09 -11.71 11.34
CA ALA A 114 -13.20 -12.47 10.76
C ALA A 114 -12.73 -13.79 10.11
N VAL A 115 -11.55 -13.80 9.50
CA VAL A 115 -10.95 -15.01 8.90
C VAL A 115 -10.42 -15.96 9.99
N GLU A 116 -9.85 -15.43 11.07
CA GLU A 116 -9.38 -16.25 12.20
C GLU A 116 -10.54 -16.95 12.92
N ASP A 117 -11.65 -16.25 13.13
CA ASP A 117 -12.85 -16.76 13.82
C ASP A 117 -13.67 -17.74 12.97
N ALA A 118 -13.43 -17.83 11.65
CA ALA A 118 -14.17 -18.69 10.75
C ALA A 118 -13.76 -20.15 10.87
N ALA A 119 -14.73 -21.08 10.77
CA ALA A 119 -14.46 -22.51 10.71
C ALA A 119 -13.75 -22.90 9.39
N ASP A 120 -12.93 -23.95 9.43
CA ASP A 120 -12.30 -24.50 8.24
C ASP A 120 -13.36 -25.03 7.26
N GLY A 121 -13.17 -24.77 5.96
CA GLY A 121 -14.09 -25.19 4.91
C GLY A 121 -14.14 -24.16 3.75
N PRO A 122 -15.16 -24.23 2.92
CA PRO A 122 -15.37 -23.27 1.84
C PRO A 122 -15.47 -21.83 2.38
N VAL A 123 -14.94 -20.85 1.64
CA VAL A 123 -14.97 -19.45 2.06
C VAL A 123 -16.40 -18.93 2.06
N PRO A 124 -16.96 -18.48 3.20
CA PRO A 124 -18.28 -17.85 3.26
C PRO A 124 -18.35 -16.57 2.40
N ASP A 125 -19.52 -16.29 1.83
CA ASP A 125 -19.72 -15.11 0.99
C ASP A 125 -19.44 -13.81 1.72
N SER A 126 -19.73 -13.73 3.01
CA SER A 126 -19.43 -12.56 3.85
C SER A 126 -17.92 -12.26 3.92
N LEU A 127 -17.07 -13.30 4.06
CA LEU A 127 -15.62 -13.14 4.03
C LEU A 127 -15.12 -12.75 2.63
N ARG A 128 -15.70 -13.32 1.60
CA ARG A 128 -15.36 -12.99 0.20
C ARG A 128 -15.70 -11.55 -0.13
N GLN A 129 -16.86 -11.06 0.30
CA GLN A 129 -17.25 -9.66 0.19
C GLN A 129 -16.34 -8.75 1.02
N GLY A 130 -15.98 -9.14 2.24
CA GLY A 130 -15.02 -8.42 3.09
C GLY A 130 -13.64 -8.28 2.45
N ALA A 131 -13.16 -9.30 1.74
CA ALA A 131 -11.90 -9.24 1.01
C ALA A 131 -11.93 -8.28 -0.19
N LEU A 132 -13.12 -7.94 -0.71
CA LEU A 132 -13.33 -6.97 -1.80
C LEU A 132 -13.70 -5.57 -1.29
N GLU A 133 -13.60 -5.32 0.01
CA GLU A 133 -13.94 -4.04 0.63
C GLU A 133 -13.11 -2.89 0.01
N PRO A 134 -13.74 -1.86 -0.60
CA PRO A 134 -13.03 -0.78 -1.30
C PRO A 134 -12.03 -0.04 -0.41
N TRP A 135 -12.31 0.09 0.90
CA TRP A 135 -11.41 0.74 1.86
C TRP A 135 -10.13 -0.05 2.19
N ILE A 136 -10.01 -1.28 1.69
CA ILE A 136 -8.76 -2.04 1.71
C ILE A 136 -7.97 -1.78 0.42
N TRP A 137 -8.65 -1.79 -0.72
CA TRP A 137 -8.03 -1.70 -2.04
C TRP A 137 -7.57 -0.30 -2.41
N TYR A 138 -8.46 0.71 -2.33
CA TYR A 138 -8.13 2.06 -2.76
C TYR A 138 -6.95 2.66 -1.98
N PRO A 139 -6.94 2.67 -0.64
CA PRO A 139 -5.81 3.23 0.11
C PRO A 139 -4.49 2.52 -0.18
N SER A 140 -4.49 1.17 -0.35
CA SER A 140 -3.28 0.41 -0.64
C SER A 140 -2.63 0.81 -1.96
N HIS A 141 -3.42 0.93 -3.03
CA HIS A 141 -2.91 1.33 -4.35
C HIS A 141 -2.54 2.81 -4.37
N VAL A 142 -3.39 3.69 -3.84
CA VAL A 142 -3.10 5.12 -3.75
C VAL A 142 -1.79 5.36 -3.00
N ALA A 143 -1.58 4.68 -1.86
CA ALA A 143 -0.35 4.78 -1.09
C ALA A 143 0.88 4.38 -1.93
N THR A 144 0.81 3.26 -2.64
CA THR A 144 1.93 2.76 -3.46
C THR A 144 2.28 3.71 -4.60
N PHE A 145 1.28 4.19 -5.37
CA PHE A 145 1.53 5.08 -6.49
C PHE A 145 1.89 6.51 -6.06
N ALA A 146 1.34 7.00 -4.95
CA ALA A 146 1.78 8.26 -4.34
C ALA A 146 3.23 8.16 -3.84
N PHE A 147 3.62 7.02 -3.23
CA PHE A 147 5.00 6.78 -2.82
C PHE A 147 5.94 6.72 -4.03
N ALA A 148 5.55 6.09 -5.13
CA ALA A 148 6.32 6.11 -6.38
C ALA A 148 6.50 7.55 -6.91
N ALA A 149 5.45 8.37 -6.85
CA ALA A 149 5.54 9.77 -7.19
C ALA A 149 6.54 10.52 -6.27
N VAL A 150 6.51 10.27 -4.95
CA VAL A 150 7.48 10.85 -3.99
C VAL A 150 8.91 10.46 -4.35
N VAL A 151 9.18 9.20 -4.70
CA VAL A 151 10.52 8.76 -5.14
C VAL A 151 10.94 9.52 -6.42
N PHE A 152 10.02 9.75 -7.35
CA PHE A 152 10.29 10.56 -8.52
C PHE A 152 10.63 12.02 -8.15
N LEU A 153 9.88 12.64 -7.20
CA LEU A 153 10.19 13.99 -6.71
C LEU A 153 11.59 14.09 -6.11
N MET A 154 12.03 13.08 -5.36
CA MET A 154 13.38 13.03 -4.78
C MET A 154 14.47 13.02 -5.86
N SER A 155 14.20 12.40 -7.00
CA SER A 155 15.15 12.28 -8.11
C SER A 155 15.14 13.49 -9.03
N ALA A 156 13.95 13.96 -9.44
CA ALA A 156 13.78 15.00 -10.45
C ALA A 156 13.74 16.42 -9.89
N ARG A 157 13.37 16.59 -8.61
CA ARG A 157 13.27 17.87 -7.88
C ARG A 157 12.51 18.97 -8.67
N PRO A 158 11.30 18.71 -9.15
CA PRO A 158 10.55 19.67 -9.93
C PRO A 158 10.13 20.89 -9.10
N SER A 159 9.74 21.98 -9.76
CA SER A 159 9.18 23.16 -9.09
C SER A 159 7.87 22.82 -8.33
N GLY A 160 7.52 23.64 -7.31
CA GLY A 160 6.46 23.35 -6.36
C GLY A 160 5.13 22.87 -6.95
N ILE A 161 4.59 23.57 -7.98
CA ILE A 161 3.30 23.20 -8.60
C ILE A 161 3.39 21.83 -9.30
N TRP A 162 4.47 21.55 -10.02
CA TRP A 162 4.67 20.26 -10.68
C TRP A 162 4.83 19.11 -9.69
N SER A 163 5.41 19.38 -8.51
CA SER A 163 5.48 18.39 -7.42
C SER A 163 4.09 17.94 -6.99
N VAL A 164 3.16 18.87 -6.80
CA VAL A 164 1.77 18.56 -6.45
C VAL A 164 1.09 17.78 -7.58
N VAL A 165 1.24 18.23 -8.83
CA VAL A 165 0.64 17.56 -10.01
C VAL A 165 1.12 16.10 -10.09
N ILE A 166 2.41 15.83 -9.91
CA ILE A 166 2.97 14.48 -9.98
C ILE A 166 2.36 13.58 -8.89
N VAL A 167 2.24 14.06 -7.65
CA VAL A 167 1.62 13.27 -6.56
C VAL A 167 0.15 13.01 -6.82
N VAL A 168 -0.60 14.01 -7.31
CA VAL A 168 -2.02 13.85 -7.66
C VAL A 168 -2.20 12.86 -8.81
N VAL A 169 -1.35 12.89 -9.83
CA VAL A 169 -1.37 11.92 -10.94
C VAL A 169 -1.05 10.52 -10.41
N GLY A 170 -0.03 10.38 -9.54
CA GLY A 170 0.26 9.11 -8.89
C GLY A 170 -0.94 8.55 -8.13
N ALA A 171 -1.59 9.38 -7.30
CA ALA A 171 -2.80 8.99 -6.58
C ALA A 171 -3.94 8.58 -7.52
N ALA A 172 -4.16 9.33 -8.61
CA ALA A 172 -5.18 9.01 -9.61
C ALA A 172 -4.92 7.65 -10.31
N ILE A 173 -3.66 7.35 -10.62
CA ILE A 173 -3.27 6.03 -11.15
C ILE A 173 -3.60 4.94 -10.12
N GLY A 174 -3.32 5.17 -8.84
CA GLY A 174 -3.68 4.23 -7.76
C GLY A 174 -5.18 3.97 -7.67
N VAL A 175 -6.00 5.00 -7.79
CA VAL A 175 -7.47 4.86 -7.86
C VAL A 175 -7.90 4.05 -9.08
N ALA A 176 -7.36 4.34 -10.26
CA ALA A 176 -7.68 3.62 -11.49
C ALA A 176 -7.26 2.14 -11.41
N ALA A 177 -6.08 1.85 -10.86
CA ALA A 177 -5.60 0.48 -10.65
C ALA A 177 -6.51 -0.31 -9.70
N SER A 178 -6.92 0.30 -8.57
CA SER A 178 -7.88 -0.32 -7.64
C SER A 178 -9.20 -0.65 -8.31
N ALA A 179 -9.77 0.32 -9.05
CA ALA A 179 -11.04 0.13 -9.75
C ALA A 179 -10.95 -0.99 -10.79
N ALA A 180 -9.87 -1.05 -11.55
CA ALA A 180 -9.64 -2.10 -12.54
C ALA A 180 -9.54 -3.49 -11.90
N GLN A 181 -8.79 -3.63 -10.80
CA GLN A 181 -8.64 -4.91 -10.11
C GLN A 181 -9.94 -5.36 -9.45
N LEU A 182 -10.67 -4.47 -8.76
CA LEU A 182 -11.96 -4.80 -8.17
C LEU A 182 -12.98 -5.24 -9.21
N ARG A 183 -13.05 -4.57 -10.37
CA ARG A 183 -13.90 -4.99 -11.50
C ARG A 183 -13.52 -6.37 -12.03
N ALA A 184 -12.23 -6.68 -12.12
CA ALA A 184 -11.76 -7.98 -12.60
C ALA A 184 -12.05 -9.13 -11.61
N LEU A 185 -12.20 -8.82 -10.32
CA LEU A 185 -12.51 -9.82 -9.28
C LEU A 185 -14.01 -10.02 -9.05
N SER A 186 -14.85 -9.01 -9.32
CA SER A 186 -16.29 -9.05 -9.09
C SER A 186 -17.06 -10.06 -9.94
N PRO A 187 -16.78 -10.32 -11.24
CA PRO A 187 -17.53 -11.27 -12.06
C PRO A 187 -17.45 -12.71 -11.59
N SER A 188 -16.34 -13.11 -10.95
CA SER A 188 -16.14 -14.45 -10.44
C SER A 188 -17.10 -14.82 -9.30
N VAL A 189 -17.58 -13.83 -8.55
CA VAL A 189 -18.54 -14.00 -7.46
C VAL A 189 -19.95 -14.22 -8.01
N SER A 190 -20.35 -13.49 -9.05
CA SER A 190 -21.69 -13.59 -9.66
C SER A 190 -21.92 -14.92 -10.37
N SER A 191 -20.91 -15.46 -11.04
CA SER A 191 -21.05 -16.72 -11.78
C SER A 191 -21.11 -17.94 -10.85
N SER A 192 -20.43 -17.90 -9.71
CA SER A 192 -20.47 -18.97 -8.72
C SER A 192 -21.82 -19.04 -7.99
N ALA A 193 -22.44 -17.90 -7.71
CA ALA A 193 -23.77 -17.82 -7.12
C ALA A 193 -24.86 -18.32 -8.09
N ALA A 194 -24.75 -18.00 -9.37
CA ALA A 194 -25.68 -18.44 -10.39
C ALA A 194 -25.62 -19.97 -10.64
N SER A 195 -24.42 -20.57 -10.60
CA SER A 195 -24.25 -22.01 -10.73
C SER A 195 -24.83 -22.79 -9.55
N LEU A 196 -24.65 -22.31 -8.32
CA LEU A 196 -25.25 -22.92 -7.12
C LEU A 196 -26.76 -22.82 -7.10
N GLN A 197 -27.36 -21.72 -7.57
CA GLN A 197 -28.82 -21.58 -7.69
C GLN A 197 -29.41 -22.49 -8.76
N ALA A 198 -28.68 -22.74 -9.86
CA ALA A 198 -29.12 -23.69 -10.90
C ALA A 198 -29.08 -25.14 -10.40
N GLU A 199 -28.12 -25.50 -9.52
CA GLU A 199 -27.97 -26.86 -8.99
C GLU A 199 -29.01 -27.17 -7.88
N THR A 200 -29.51 -26.17 -7.17
CA THR A 200 -30.56 -26.32 -6.14
C THR A 200 -31.99 -26.30 -6.70
N ALA A 201 -32.16 -25.99 -7.99
CA ALA A 201 -33.46 -25.94 -8.68
C ALA A 201 -33.85 -27.25 -9.40
N HIS A 202 -32.98 -28.28 -9.31
CA HIS A 202 -33.20 -29.63 -9.79
C HIS A 202 -33.33 -30.62 -8.63
#